data_5a0e117dad1fc7a5f312a0c87904ad45
#
_entry.id   5a0e117dad1fc7a5f312a0c87904ad45
#
_cell.length_a   1.000
_cell.length_b   1.000
_cell.length_c   1.000
_cell.angle_alpha   90.00
_cell.angle_beta   90.00
_cell.angle_gamma   90.00
#
_symmetry.space_group_name_H-M   'P 1'
#
loop_
_entity.id
_entity.type
_entity.pdbx_description
1 polymer ?
#
loop_
_entity_poly.entity_id
_entity_poly.type
_entity_poly.pdbx_seq_one_letter_code
_entity_poly.pdbx_strand_id
1 'polypeptide(L)'
;IRSESRSVAIVGAEPEASPGAYLSMQKGVPCERIALKPSVADGLAGGLSPLPFEIAHHLIDQVALATEEDIVVAMKSFFTEEQLVVEGAASVGLAVLLSRKIKLSAKKVVLVLSGRNVSANRFLSIVASDGECA
;
A
#
# COMPACT_ATOMS: atom_id res chain seq x y z
N ILE A 1 2.17 12.87 -13.69
CA ILE A 1 0.70 12.72 -13.75
C ILE A 1 0.04 14.09 -13.55
N ARG A 2 0.27 14.78 -12.42
CA ARG A 2 -0.38 16.09 -12.15
C ARG A 2 -0.08 17.16 -13.18
N SER A 3 1.13 17.17 -13.75
CA SER A 3 1.50 18.08 -14.83
C SER A 3 0.67 17.88 -16.11
N GLU A 4 0.29 16.64 -16.38
CA GLU A 4 -0.41 16.24 -17.60
C GLU A 4 -1.94 16.16 -17.44
N SER A 5 -2.41 15.84 -16.23
CA SER A 5 -3.84 15.72 -15.95
C SER A 5 -4.17 16.02 -14.50
N ARG A 6 -4.95 17.08 -14.29
CA ARG A 6 -5.47 17.43 -12.95
C ARG A 6 -6.69 16.60 -12.53
N SER A 7 -7.33 15.91 -13.47
CA SER A 7 -8.53 15.12 -13.21
C SER A 7 -8.24 13.70 -12.68
N VAL A 8 -6.99 13.27 -12.72
CA VAL A 8 -6.59 11.96 -12.17
C VAL A 8 -6.47 12.05 -10.67
N ALA A 9 -7.24 11.25 -9.94
CA ALA A 9 -7.06 11.10 -8.50
C ALA A 9 -5.81 10.26 -8.22
N ILE A 10 -4.94 10.73 -7.32
CA ILE A 10 -3.74 10.02 -6.86
C ILE A 10 -3.97 9.57 -5.43
N VAL A 11 -3.95 8.27 -5.22
CA VAL A 11 -4.17 7.64 -3.91
C VAL A 11 -2.89 6.95 -3.46
N GLY A 12 -2.41 7.31 -2.27
CA GLY A 12 -1.40 6.56 -1.55
C GLY A 12 -2.04 5.38 -0.82
N ALA A 13 -1.32 4.27 -0.69
CA ALA A 13 -1.73 3.12 0.09
C ALA A 13 -0.59 2.67 1.00
N GLU A 14 -0.88 2.42 2.28
CA GLU A 14 0.07 1.99 3.29
C GLU A 14 -0.50 0.85 4.14
N PRO A 15 0.35 0.03 4.79
CA PRO A 15 -0.11 -0.90 5.81
C PRO A 15 -0.51 -0.15 7.10
N GLU A 16 -1.55 -0.62 7.79
CA GLU A 16 -1.90 -0.11 9.13
C GLU A 16 -0.76 -0.29 10.14
N ALA A 17 0.12 -1.24 9.90
CA ALA A 17 1.30 -1.50 10.73
C ALA A 17 2.37 -0.40 10.65
N SER A 18 2.36 0.42 9.57
CA SER A 18 3.34 1.49 9.33
C SER A 18 2.68 2.66 8.57
N PRO A 19 1.79 3.45 9.22
CA PRO A 19 0.99 4.47 8.57
C PRO A 19 1.68 5.85 8.52
N GLY A 20 2.92 5.90 8.02
CA GLY A 20 3.76 7.13 8.07
C GLY A 20 3.21 8.28 7.25
N ALA A 21 2.85 8.05 5.99
CA ALA A 21 2.28 9.09 5.14
C ALA A 21 0.85 9.43 5.59
N TYR A 22 0.03 8.45 5.97
CA TYR A 22 -1.31 8.69 6.49
C TYR A 22 -1.30 9.64 7.69
N LEU A 23 -0.46 9.35 8.70
CA LEU A 23 -0.33 10.20 9.88
C LEU A 23 0.21 11.59 9.55
N SER A 24 1.16 11.68 8.62
CA SER A 24 1.71 12.96 8.17
C SER A 24 0.66 13.82 7.50
N MET A 25 -0.16 13.24 6.61
CA MET A 25 -1.26 13.94 5.95
C MET A 25 -2.33 14.39 6.94
N GLN A 26 -2.68 13.54 7.92
CA GLN A 26 -3.67 13.90 8.95
C GLN A 26 -3.20 15.05 9.85
N LYS A 27 -1.91 15.08 10.18
CA LYS A 27 -1.34 16.12 11.05
C LYS A 27 -0.91 17.39 10.31
N GLY A 28 -0.78 17.33 8.99
CA GLY A 28 -0.24 18.44 8.18
C GLY A 28 1.24 18.69 8.40
N VAL A 29 1.97 17.74 8.99
CA VAL A 29 3.43 17.82 9.25
C VAL A 29 4.09 16.45 9.04
N PRO A 30 5.37 16.40 8.64
CA PRO A 30 6.06 15.13 8.44
C PRO A 30 6.20 14.34 9.74
N CYS A 31 5.82 13.07 9.71
CA CYS A 31 5.99 12.12 10.82
C CYS A 31 7.16 11.19 10.51
N GLU A 32 8.39 11.62 10.80
CA GLU A 32 9.61 10.87 10.51
C GLU A 32 9.78 9.62 11.38
N ARG A 33 9.26 9.66 12.60
CA ARG A 33 9.33 8.57 13.57
C ARG A 33 7.93 8.16 13.97
N ILE A 34 7.61 6.89 13.73
CA ILE A 34 6.33 6.28 14.08
C ILE A 34 6.56 4.94 14.78
N ALA A 35 5.58 4.49 15.55
CA ALA A 35 5.58 3.14 16.06
C ALA A 35 5.35 2.16 14.90
N LEU A 36 6.22 1.19 14.75
CA LEU A 36 6.15 0.16 13.71
C LEU A 36 5.66 -1.15 14.33
N LYS A 37 4.84 -1.86 13.57
CA LYS A 37 4.46 -3.24 13.86
C LYS A 37 5.01 -4.16 12.76
N PRO A 38 5.19 -5.46 13.02
CA PRO A 38 5.51 -6.43 11.97
C PRO A 38 4.47 -6.38 10.84
N SER A 39 4.95 -6.49 9.61
CA SER A 39 4.10 -6.44 8.42
C SER A 39 4.66 -7.31 7.30
N VAL A 40 3.78 -7.88 6.48
CA VAL A 40 4.16 -8.51 5.21
C VAL A 40 4.61 -7.45 4.18
N ALA A 41 4.21 -6.19 4.39
CA ALA A 41 4.63 -5.03 3.59
C ALA A 41 5.85 -4.31 4.21
N ASP A 42 6.85 -5.05 4.66
CA ASP A 42 8.06 -4.53 5.34
C ASP A 42 8.85 -3.49 4.53
N GLY A 43 8.75 -3.51 3.21
CA GLY A 43 9.32 -2.47 2.34
C GLY A 43 8.70 -1.08 2.52
N LEU A 44 7.58 -0.96 3.24
CA LEU A 44 6.93 0.32 3.58
C LEU A 44 7.11 0.70 5.05
N ALA A 45 8.00 -0.01 5.78
CA ALA A 45 8.24 0.30 7.18
C ALA A 45 8.99 1.63 7.33
N GLY A 46 8.36 2.60 7.98
CA GLY A 46 8.99 3.90 8.26
C GLY A 46 8.02 5.06 8.36
N GLY A 47 8.58 6.21 8.73
CA GLY A 47 7.88 7.49 8.70
C GLY A 47 8.08 8.21 7.37
N LEU A 48 7.51 9.40 7.26
CA LEU A 48 7.65 10.27 6.10
C LEU A 48 8.51 11.48 6.46
N SER A 49 9.65 11.64 5.78
CA SER A 49 10.55 12.75 6.00
C SER A 49 10.05 14.06 5.34
N PRO A 50 10.62 15.24 5.70
CA PRO A 50 10.08 16.54 5.28
C PRO A 50 9.93 16.72 3.76
N LEU A 51 10.96 16.41 2.97
CA LEU A 51 10.90 16.62 1.52
C LEU A 51 9.86 15.72 0.82
N PRO A 52 9.82 14.39 1.03
CA PRO A 52 8.73 13.57 0.50
C PRO A 52 7.35 14.01 1.00
N PHE A 53 7.22 14.45 2.25
CA PHE A 53 5.96 14.98 2.77
C PHE A 53 5.50 16.22 2.00
N GLU A 54 6.37 17.20 1.80
CA GLU A 54 6.06 18.42 1.06
C GLU A 54 5.55 18.11 -0.35
N ILE A 55 6.26 17.22 -1.06
CA ILE A 55 5.85 16.78 -2.40
C ILE A 55 4.49 16.05 -2.36
N ALA A 56 4.35 15.09 -1.46
CA ALA A 56 3.16 14.26 -1.35
C ALA A 56 1.92 15.08 -0.94
N HIS A 57 2.06 16.02 -0.01
CA HIS A 57 0.98 16.85 0.50
C HIS A 57 0.27 17.67 -0.60
N HIS A 58 1.01 18.05 -1.63
CA HIS A 58 0.46 18.80 -2.77
C HIS A 58 -0.05 17.93 -3.91
N LEU A 59 0.34 16.66 -3.97
CA LEU A 59 0.08 15.80 -5.12
C LEU A 59 -0.90 14.67 -4.85
N ILE A 60 -0.96 14.15 -3.62
CA ILE A 60 -1.79 13.02 -3.23
C ILE A 60 -3.14 13.52 -2.72
N ASP A 61 -4.23 12.95 -3.23
CA ASP A 61 -5.59 13.35 -2.83
C ASP A 61 -6.02 12.68 -1.52
N GLN A 62 -5.57 11.44 -1.29
CA GLN A 62 -5.83 10.70 -0.04
C GLN A 62 -4.79 9.60 0.17
N VAL A 63 -4.65 9.15 1.42
CA VAL A 63 -3.92 7.93 1.77
C VAL A 63 -4.89 6.96 2.43
N ALA A 64 -4.90 5.70 1.94
CA ALA A 64 -5.71 4.62 2.49
C ALA A 64 -4.83 3.59 3.18
N LEU A 65 -5.37 2.93 4.21
CA LEU A 65 -4.66 1.93 4.99
C LEU A 65 -5.19 0.54 4.72
N ALA A 66 -4.29 -0.43 4.53
CA ALA A 66 -4.59 -1.85 4.39
C ALA A 66 -4.24 -2.61 5.66
N THR A 67 -5.06 -3.57 6.08
CA THR A 67 -4.69 -4.53 7.12
C THR A 67 -3.73 -5.57 6.56
N GLU A 68 -3.10 -6.36 7.43
CA GLU A 68 -2.23 -7.46 7.00
C GLU A 68 -3.01 -8.50 6.19
N GLU A 69 -4.25 -8.79 6.59
CA GLU A 69 -5.15 -9.71 5.89
C GLU A 69 -5.49 -9.19 4.48
N ASP A 70 -5.80 -7.91 4.34
CA ASP A 70 -6.05 -7.29 3.03
C ASP A 70 -4.85 -7.45 2.10
N ILE A 71 -3.63 -7.27 2.64
CA ILE A 71 -2.38 -7.39 1.87
C ILE A 71 -2.14 -8.84 1.43
N VAL A 72 -2.35 -9.81 2.33
CA VAL A 72 -2.24 -11.23 2.01
C VAL A 72 -3.24 -11.63 0.93
N VAL A 73 -4.50 -11.18 1.03
CA VAL A 73 -5.51 -11.41 -0.01
C VAL A 73 -5.07 -10.83 -1.35
N ALA A 74 -4.52 -9.61 -1.37
CA ALA A 74 -4.03 -8.99 -2.60
C ALA A 74 -2.85 -9.76 -3.21
N MET A 75 -1.89 -10.24 -2.38
CA MET A 75 -0.78 -11.08 -2.86
C MET A 75 -1.28 -12.39 -3.47
N LYS A 76 -2.26 -13.04 -2.82
CA LYS A 76 -2.90 -14.26 -3.35
C LYS A 76 -3.58 -13.98 -4.70
N SER A 77 -4.36 -12.91 -4.79
CA SER A 77 -5.08 -12.53 -6.02
C SER A 77 -4.11 -12.29 -7.19
N PHE A 78 -3.01 -11.53 -6.98
CA PHE A 78 -1.98 -11.38 -8.00
C PHE A 78 -1.41 -12.73 -8.47
N PHE A 79 -1.18 -13.65 -7.55
CA PHE A 79 -0.60 -14.95 -7.89
C PHE A 79 -1.58 -15.87 -8.61
N THR A 80 -2.82 -15.96 -8.10
CA THR A 80 -3.81 -16.92 -8.62
C THR A 80 -4.49 -16.45 -9.92
N GLU A 81 -4.74 -15.16 -10.05
CA GLU A 81 -5.50 -14.59 -11.16
C GLU A 81 -4.60 -14.07 -12.28
N GLU A 82 -3.45 -13.45 -11.91
CA GLU A 82 -2.56 -12.81 -12.86
C GLU A 82 -1.22 -13.53 -13.04
N GLN A 83 -0.96 -14.62 -12.30
CA GLN A 83 0.31 -15.37 -12.27
C GLN A 83 1.52 -14.47 -11.95
N LEU A 84 1.31 -13.44 -11.15
CA LEU A 84 2.35 -12.50 -10.74
C LEU A 84 2.83 -12.77 -9.32
N VAL A 85 4.14 -12.86 -9.15
CA VAL A 85 4.78 -12.80 -7.82
C VAL A 85 5.04 -11.34 -7.48
N VAL A 86 4.31 -10.82 -6.49
CA VAL A 86 4.39 -9.43 -6.03
C VAL A 86 4.68 -9.43 -4.52
N GLU A 87 5.61 -8.59 -4.06
CA GLU A 87 5.87 -8.44 -2.63
C GLU A 87 4.76 -7.70 -1.90
N GLY A 88 4.69 -7.84 -0.57
CA GLY A 88 3.65 -7.21 0.24
C GLY A 88 3.57 -5.70 0.05
N ALA A 89 4.72 -5.01 0.04
CA ALA A 89 4.79 -3.56 -0.15
C ALA A 89 4.17 -3.10 -1.48
N ALA A 90 4.35 -3.86 -2.57
CA ALA A 90 3.77 -3.55 -3.87
C ALA A 90 2.29 -3.99 -4.00
N SER A 91 1.78 -4.79 -3.05
CA SER A 91 0.42 -5.31 -3.06
C SER A 91 -0.59 -4.40 -2.33
N VAL A 92 -0.13 -3.43 -1.53
CA VAL A 92 -1.03 -2.56 -0.72
C VAL A 92 -2.02 -1.76 -1.57
N GLY A 93 -1.66 -1.39 -2.79
CA GLY A 93 -2.56 -0.70 -3.72
C GLY A 93 -3.77 -1.55 -4.09
N LEU A 94 -3.58 -2.84 -4.39
CA LEU A 94 -4.68 -3.77 -4.65
C LEU A 94 -5.45 -4.08 -3.36
N ALA A 95 -4.75 -4.19 -2.22
CA ALA A 95 -5.36 -4.47 -0.93
C ALA A 95 -6.45 -3.45 -0.56
N VAL A 96 -6.15 -2.15 -0.65
CA VAL A 96 -7.13 -1.09 -0.36
C VAL A 96 -8.28 -1.02 -1.37
N LEU A 97 -8.07 -1.52 -2.59
CA LEU A 97 -9.13 -1.63 -3.61
C LEU A 97 -10.08 -2.78 -3.29
N LEU A 98 -9.56 -3.98 -3.08
CA LEU A 98 -10.35 -5.18 -2.81
C LEU A 98 -11.16 -5.04 -1.50
N SER A 99 -10.55 -4.46 -0.47
CA SER A 99 -11.21 -4.21 0.81
C SER A 99 -12.15 -2.99 0.80
N ARG A 100 -12.31 -2.32 -0.36
CA ARG A 100 -13.21 -1.17 -0.55
C ARG A 100 -12.95 0.01 0.39
N LYS A 101 -11.72 0.15 0.87
CA LYS A 101 -11.30 1.28 1.72
C LYS A 101 -11.18 2.59 0.95
N ILE A 102 -11.26 2.53 -0.39
CA ILE A 102 -11.34 3.69 -1.29
C ILE A 102 -12.66 3.65 -2.04
N LYS A 103 -13.34 4.80 -2.10
CA LYS A 103 -14.51 4.96 -2.97
C LYS A 103 -14.03 5.31 -4.37
N LEU A 104 -14.16 4.36 -5.30
CA LEU A 104 -13.83 4.59 -6.69
C LEU A 104 -15.04 5.16 -7.42
N SER A 105 -14.93 6.39 -7.92
CA SER A 105 -15.84 6.96 -8.91
C SER A 105 -15.31 6.78 -10.34
N ALA A 106 -14.04 6.40 -10.48
CA ALA A 106 -13.36 6.27 -11.76
C ALA A 106 -13.67 4.93 -12.44
N LYS A 107 -13.77 4.98 -13.79
CA LYS A 107 -13.93 3.78 -14.64
C LYS A 107 -12.60 3.07 -14.95
N LYS A 108 -11.48 3.75 -14.74
CA LYS A 108 -10.13 3.22 -14.98
C LYS A 108 -9.29 3.44 -13.74
N VAL A 109 -8.61 2.40 -13.31
CA VAL A 109 -7.68 2.42 -12.18
C VAL A 109 -6.33 1.92 -12.68
N VAL A 110 -5.26 2.59 -12.28
CA VAL A 110 -3.89 2.17 -12.54
C VAL A 110 -3.24 1.85 -11.20
N LEU A 111 -2.74 0.63 -11.05
CA LEU A 111 -1.95 0.19 -9.91
C LEU A 111 -0.46 0.20 -10.29
N VAL A 112 0.36 0.77 -9.43
CA VAL A 112 1.81 0.74 -9.57
C VAL A 112 2.34 -0.46 -8.80
N LEU A 113 2.79 -1.49 -9.51
CA LEU A 113 3.44 -2.68 -8.92
C LEU A 113 4.94 -2.43 -8.90
N SER A 114 5.44 -1.91 -7.79
CA SER A 114 6.81 -1.38 -7.69
C SER A 114 7.88 -2.44 -7.39
N GLY A 115 7.50 -3.67 -7.00
CA GLY A 115 8.51 -4.65 -6.62
C GLY A 115 8.02 -6.07 -6.45
N ARG A 116 9.02 -6.98 -6.48
CA ARG A 116 8.88 -8.42 -6.20
C ARG A 116 10.02 -8.94 -5.33
N ASN A 117 10.57 -8.11 -4.48
CA ASN A 117 11.69 -8.45 -3.63
C ASN A 117 11.25 -9.28 -2.41
N VAL A 118 10.75 -10.47 -2.67
CA VAL A 118 10.31 -11.45 -1.68
C VAL A 118 10.94 -12.80 -1.98
N SER A 119 11.48 -13.48 -0.96
CA SER A 119 12.03 -14.83 -1.17
C SER A 119 10.91 -15.83 -1.48
N ALA A 120 11.20 -16.85 -2.28
CA ALA A 120 10.23 -17.87 -2.64
C ALA A 120 9.58 -18.54 -1.42
N ASN A 121 10.38 -18.89 -0.41
CA ASN A 121 9.86 -19.53 0.81
C ASN A 121 8.89 -18.60 1.56
N ARG A 122 9.26 -17.32 1.74
CA ARG A 122 8.38 -16.34 2.38
C ARG A 122 7.10 -16.11 1.59
N PHE A 123 7.21 -15.96 0.26
CA PHE A 123 6.05 -15.79 -0.60
C PHE A 123 5.10 -16.99 -0.47
N LEU A 124 5.62 -18.21 -0.62
CA LEU A 124 4.82 -19.42 -0.51
C LEU A 124 4.16 -19.56 0.88
N SER A 125 4.87 -19.24 1.97
CA SER A 125 4.28 -19.28 3.31
C SER A 125 3.10 -18.30 3.47
N ILE A 126 3.18 -17.11 2.83
CA ILE A 126 2.12 -16.11 2.87
C ILE A 126 0.92 -16.56 2.04
N VAL A 127 1.15 -17.00 0.79
CA VAL A 127 0.04 -17.34 -0.11
C VAL A 127 -0.60 -18.69 0.17
N ALA A 128 0.12 -19.62 0.84
CA ALA A 128 -0.42 -20.91 1.24
C ALA A 128 -1.19 -20.87 2.57
N SER A 129 -1.07 -19.80 3.37
CA SER A 129 -1.83 -19.67 4.61
C SER A 129 -3.32 -19.51 4.30
N ASP A 130 -4.14 -20.46 4.75
CA ASP A 130 -5.61 -20.42 4.64
C ASP A 130 -6.18 -19.52 5.74
N GLY A 131 -5.94 -18.20 5.68
CA GLY A 131 -6.68 -17.25 6.53
C GLY A 131 -6.66 -17.42 8.05
N GLU A 132 -5.94 -18.41 8.58
CA GLU A 132 -5.72 -18.58 10.01
C GLU A 132 -4.48 -17.75 10.43
N CYS A 133 -4.71 -16.48 10.72
CA CYS A 133 -3.79 -15.71 11.53
C CYS A 133 -3.99 -16.14 12.99
N ALA A 134 -3.00 -16.88 13.53
CA ALA A 134 -2.91 -17.15 14.95
C ALA A 134 -2.56 -15.88 15.72
#